data_72e4e6f0fc023d376d484bb14e4bea27
#
_entry.id   72e4e6f0fc023d376d484bb14e4bea27
#
_cell.length_a   1.000
_cell.length_b   1.000
_cell.length_c   1.000
_cell.angle_alpha   90.00
_cell.angle_beta   90.00
_cell.angle_gamma   90.00
#
_symmetry.space_group_name_H-M   'P 1'
#
loop_
_entity.id
_entity.type
_entity.pdbx_description
1 polymer ?
#
loop_
_entity_poly.entity_id
_entity_poly.type
_entity_poly.pdbx_seq_one_letter_code
_entity_poly.pdbx_strand_id
1 'polypeptide(L)'
;MKLMMVLLLVVVSICNAEIDYYNPLPFGDKTEWARASDNSAVGEWWKKNFTKKWQRYEKLAIKWFNSIDRKDAMAFGLYTHDHGVLKITGQCFPLLPEEPKEVTLEFMKKGKWKKQETLPILYPGWSVHFRIENWDNTHDVPYRLRLGDLSSFEGLIRKNPKEKDEITIAVATCNSPNDDEFDTRLATVAALKAHNPDILFFGGDQNYTHDEATYGWLQFGVQFSEVIKNRPTIIITDDHDVGHGNIWGESGVASSGISGAADGGYMFPADFVNMVERQQCWSLPDPFDSTPIKQGIRVYYTDLNVGGVNFAILEDRKFKSAPLGKIPQMGPRPDHINDPEYDRSAVDLPGLKLLGERQLTFLDEWSRDWTXTKVKVALSATAFCGAVXVHGNKNPVRLLADLDCNGWPQTGRNLAIKALRRARAFHXXGDQHLGVSXQHGVENFRDGPYAXTVPAIVNTVXGRWWHPLSEKSGGGEPXIXTLPWVGDYEDGLGNKITMHAYANPQDRSIRAGRGDGYGIVXINXTTGMINXECWPRFADVSKGDSEQYEGWPISFHISDNDGRIPIGHLKEVQLPLKNCVVELTNESTGELIYCYRTNESSFRAPVYSPGRYTLKVGANSGDKILLKNVEID
;
A
#
# COMPACT_ATOMS: atom_id res chain seq x y z
N MET A 1 47.37 5.91 -35.61
CA MET A 1 46.59 4.68 -35.40
C MET A 1 46.82 4.03 -34.04
N LYS A 2 48.07 3.87 -33.56
CA LYS A 2 48.33 3.26 -32.25
C LYS A 2 47.90 4.10 -31.05
N LEU A 3 47.92 5.42 -31.16
CA LEU A 3 47.55 6.32 -30.05
C LEU A 3 46.00 6.37 -29.84
N MET A 4 45.23 6.21 -30.90
CA MET A 4 43.77 6.21 -30.87
C MET A 4 43.21 4.91 -30.28
N MET A 5 43.93 3.81 -30.46
CA MET A 5 43.54 2.49 -29.92
C MET A 5 43.75 2.39 -28.37
N VAL A 6 44.78 3.10 -27.86
CA VAL A 6 45.06 3.14 -26.44
C VAL A 6 44.04 4.00 -25.69
N LEU A 7 43.56 5.09 -26.35
CA LEU A 7 42.53 5.95 -25.73
C LEU A 7 41.16 5.25 -25.68
N LEU A 8 40.85 4.42 -26.68
CA LEU A 8 39.59 3.67 -26.71
C LEU A 8 39.55 2.58 -25.62
N LEU A 9 40.69 1.94 -25.36
CA LEU A 9 40.79 0.91 -24.34
C LEU A 9 40.69 1.46 -22.89
N VAL A 10 41.13 2.70 -22.68
CA VAL A 10 41.04 3.33 -21.37
C VAL A 10 39.58 3.80 -21.09
N VAL A 11 38.85 4.25 -22.12
CA VAL A 11 37.46 4.68 -21.97
C VAL A 11 36.52 3.49 -21.73
N VAL A 12 36.80 2.34 -22.35
CA VAL A 12 35.98 1.12 -22.14
C VAL A 12 36.25 0.53 -20.72
N SER A 13 37.43 0.71 -20.20
CA SER A 13 37.77 0.20 -18.86
C SER A 13 37.12 1.01 -17.72
N ILE A 14 36.76 2.28 -17.98
CA ILE A 14 36.12 3.12 -16.97
C ILE A 14 34.61 2.83 -16.87
N CYS A 15 33.99 2.34 -17.95
CA CYS A 15 32.54 2.10 -17.98
C CYS A 15 32.11 0.78 -17.33
N ASN A 16 33.04 -0.11 -17.00
CA ASN A 16 32.75 -1.43 -16.46
C ASN A 16 33.37 -1.68 -15.07
N ALA A 17 33.71 -0.62 -14.35
CA ALA A 17 34.14 -0.81 -12.97
C ALA A 17 32.94 -1.24 -12.16
N GLU A 18 32.93 -2.47 -11.74
CA GLU A 18 31.93 -3.01 -10.84
C GLU A 18 32.01 -2.20 -9.54
N ILE A 19 30.87 -1.69 -9.09
CA ILE A 19 30.84 -0.92 -7.84
C ILE A 19 31.20 -1.87 -6.69
N ASP A 20 32.30 -1.60 -6.03
CA ASP A 20 32.67 -2.33 -4.84
C ASP A 20 31.92 -1.72 -3.65
N TYR A 21 30.83 -2.35 -3.27
CA TYR A 21 29.97 -1.87 -2.20
C TYR A 21 30.65 -1.88 -0.82
N TYR A 22 31.77 -2.54 -0.70
CA TYR A 22 32.38 -2.77 0.61
C TYR A 22 33.79 -2.21 0.77
N ASN A 23 34.51 -1.99 -0.32
CA ASN A 23 35.88 -1.56 -0.19
C ASN A 23 36.33 -0.69 -1.38
N PRO A 24 36.67 0.55 -1.14
CA PRO A 24 36.52 1.19 0.16
C PRO A 24 35.08 1.69 0.35
N LEU A 25 34.57 1.65 1.54
CA LEU A 25 33.44 2.48 1.86
C LEU A 25 33.86 3.90 1.49
N PRO A 26 32.94 4.68 0.90
CA PRO A 26 33.35 5.96 0.31
C PRO A 26 33.84 7.00 1.30
N PHE A 27 33.75 6.72 2.61
CA PHE A 27 34.08 7.68 3.65
C PHE A 27 35.02 7.06 4.68
N GLY A 28 36.02 7.85 5.09
CA GLY A 28 37.05 7.39 5.99
C GLY A 28 36.74 7.49 7.48
N ASP A 29 35.70 8.23 7.87
CA ASP A 29 35.41 8.41 9.28
C ASP A 29 33.89 8.25 9.59
N LYS A 30 33.59 8.19 10.87
CA LYS A 30 32.21 7.95 11.34
C LYS A 30 31.24 9.08 11.04
N THR A 31 31.72 10.28 10.81
CA THR A 31 30.84 11.42 10.52
C THR A 31 30.37 11.41 9.07
N GLU A 32 31.07 10.69 8.18
CA GLU A 32 30.77 10.68 6.75
C GLU A 32 30.10 9.37 6.29
N TRP A 33 30.37 8.23 6.90
CA TRP A 33 29.82 6.96 6.42
C TRP A 33 28.28 6.91 6.49
N ALA A 34 27.69 7.61 7.45
CA ALA A 34 26.24 7.64 7.60
C ALA A 34 25.55 8.26 6.37
N ARG A 35 26.17 9.27 5.77
CA ARG A 35 25.65 9.96 4.58
C ARG A 35 25.68 9.05 3.35
N ALA A 36 26.63 8.15 3.30
CA ALA A 36 26.80 7.24 2.18
C ALA A 36 25.60 6.30 2.03
N SER A 37 24.83 6.10 3.07
CA SER A 37 23.70 5.18 3.03
C SER A 37 22.71 5.49 1.91
N ASP A 38 22.54 6.78 1.59
CA ASP A 38 21.64 7.18 0.51
C ASP A 38 22.33 7.98 -0.58
N ASN A 39 23.30 8.83 -0.21
CA ASN A 39 23.98 9.72 -1.16
C ASN A 39 24.68 8.98 -2.30
N SER A 40 25.16 7.76 -2.05
CA SER A 40 25.81 6.96 -3.09
C SER A 40 24.84 6.58 -4.23
N ALA A 41 23.54 6.50 -3.93
CA ALA A 41 22.55 6.20 -4.96
C ALA A 41 22.18 7.42 -5.82
N VAL A 42 22.34 8.63 -5.27
CA VAL A 42 21.97 9.86 -5.98
C VAL A 42 23.18 10.65 -6.51
N GLY A 43 24.36 10.44 -5.94
CA GLY A 43 25.61 11.05 -6.40
C GLY A 43 25.57 12.58 -6.42
N GLU A 44 26.21 13.15 -7.43
CA GLU A 44 26.29 14.61 -7.59
C GLU A 44 24.93 15.27 -7.87
N TRP A 45 23.96 14.50 -8.40
CA TRP A 45 22.60 15.00 -8.65
C TRP A 45 21.98 15.51 -7.34
N TRP A 46 22.13 14.75 -6.26
CA TRP A 46 21.60 15.09 -4.93
C TRP A 46 22.10 16.46 -4.47
N LYS A 47 23.40 16.72 -4.63
CA LYS A 47 24.01 17.98 -4.21
C LYS A 47 23.43 19.19 -4.95
N LYS A 48 23.07 19.02 -6.21
CA LYS A 48 22.54 20.10 -7.06
C LYS A 48 21.05 20.38 -6.81
N ASN A 49 20.28 19.38 -6.49
CA ASN A 49 18.83 19.46 -6.58
C ASN A 49 18.10 19.60 -5.24
N PHE A 50 18.80 19.45 -4.11
CA PHE A 50 18.15 19.56 -2.81
C PHE A 50 18.44 20.88 -2.12
N THR A 51 17.38 21.43 -1.53
CA THR A 51 17.45 22.67 -0.76
C THR A 51 17.92 22.38 0.66
N LYS A 52 18.33 23.43 1.37
CA LYS A 52 18.70 23.36 2.79
C LYS A 52 17.57 22.79 3.66
N LYS A 53 16.33 22.92 3.22
CA LYS A 53 15.18 22.39 3.95
C LYS A 53 15.27 20.88 4.14
N TRP A 54 15.63 20.18 3.09
CA TRP A 54 15.72 18.71 3.15
C TRP A 54 17.02 18.21 3.79
N GLN A 55 18.09 18.97 3.69
CA GLN A 55 19.40 18.64 4.27
C GLN A 55 19.39 18.60 5.80
N ARG A 56 18.30 19.02 6.43
CA ARG A 56 18.21 18.95 7.90
C ARG A 56 18.30 17.54 8.45
N TYR A 57 17.79 16.56 7.72
CA TYR A 57 17.77 15.16 8.16
C TYR A 57 19.16 14.53 8.14
N GLU A 58 20.04 14.99 7.26
CA GLU A 58 21.43 14.51 7.21
C GLU A 58 22.12 14.65 8.58
N LYS A 59 21.98 15.81 9.20
CA LYS A 59 22.60 16.03 10.53
C LYS A 59 21.99 15.13 11.60
N LEU A 60 20.69 14.92 11.54
CA LEU A 60 20.01 14.04 12.49
C LEU A 60 20.43 12.58 12.27
N ALA A 61 20.54 12.17 11.03
CA ALA A 61 20.98 10.81 10.66
C ALA A 61 22.41 10.57 11.18
N ILE A 62 23.32 11.48 10.88
CA ILE A 62 24.72 11.37 11.34
C ILE A 62 24.79 11.25 12.86
N LYS A 63 24.05 12.13 13.56
CA LYS A 63 24.03 12.13 15.02
C LYS A 63 23.51 10.80 15.56
N TRP A 64 22.41 10.32 15.00
CA TRP A 64 21.77 9.07 15.47
C TRP A 64 22.65 7.86 15.17
N PHE A 65 23.11 7.72 13.93
CA PHE A 65 23.94 6.55 13.52
C PHE A 65 25.22 6.47 14.33
N ASN A 66 25.84 7.60 14.64
CA ASN A 66 27.06 7.63 15.46
C ASN A 66 26.79 7.29 16.93
N SER A 67 25.53 7.37 17.38
CA SER A 67 25.18 7.07 18.78
C SER A 67 24.68 5.64 18.99
N ILE A 68 24.46 4.88 17.93
CA ILE A 68 23.93 3.51 18.02
C ILE A 68 24.98 2.60 18.68
N ASP A 69 24.57 1.86 19.69
CA ASP A 69 25.38 0.77 20.23
C ASP A 69 25.53 -0.28 19.13
N ARG A 70 26.76 -0.64 18.80
CA ARG A 70 26.99 -1.53 17.65
C ARG A 70 26.41 -2.94 17.85
N LYS A 71 26.08 -3.34 19.08
CA LYS A 71 25.32 -4.58 19.32
C LYS A 71 23.90 -4.51 18.73
N ASP A 72 23.39 -3.31 18.42
CA ASP A 72 22.08 -3.07 17.80
C ASP A 72 22.21 -2.78 16.30
N ALA A 73 23.37 -3.02 15.68
CA ALA A 73 23.61 -2.74 14.26
C ALA A 73 22.69 -3.52 13.33
N MET A 74 22.22 -4.72 13.71
CA MET A 74 21.15 -5.45 13.05
C MET A 74 19.83 -4.87 13.57
N ALA A 75 19.24 -3.92 12.85
CA ALA A 75 18.20 -3.05 13.38
C ALA A 75 16.84 -3.74 13.49
N PHE A 76 16.41 -4.44 12.43
CA PHE A 76 15.13 -5.14 12.43
C PHE A 76 15.02 -6.08 11.23
N GLY A 77 13.96 -6.90 11.25
CA GLY A 77 13.61 -7.78 10.13
C GLY A 77 12.11 -7.82 9.93
N LEU A 78 11.68 -8.06 8.70
CA LEU A 78 10.28 -8.24 8.33
C LEU A 78 10.17 -9.35 7.29
N TYR A 79 8.96 -9.92 7.17
CA TYR A 79 8.79 -11.08 6.30
C TYR A 79 7.36 -11.20 5.77
N THR A 80 7.22 -11.93 4.66
CA THR A 80 5.97 -12.58 4.26
C THR A 80 6.27 -14.04 3.86
N HIS A 81 5.26 -14.88 3.81
CA HIS A 81 5.37 -16.20 3.19
C HIS A 81 4.07 -16.55 2.49
N ASP A 82 4.20 -17.14 1.31
CA ASP A 82 3.06 -17.61 0.53
C ASP A 82 3.54 -18.65 -0.48
N HIS A 83 2.65 -19.54 -0.91
CA HIS A 83 2.91 -20.54 -1.96
C HIS A 83 4.23 -21.32 -1.78
N GLY A 84 4.57 -21.61 -0.52
CA GLY A 84 5.80 -22.37 -0.22
C GLY A 84 7.08 -21.56 -0.29
N VAL A 85 6.99 -20.23 -0.35
CA VAL A 85 8.15 -19.33 -0.33
C VAL A 85 8.06 -18.42 0.88
N LEU A 86 9.16 -18.33 1.63
CA LEU A 86 9.34 -17.34 2.70
C LEU A 86 10.34 -16.31 2.22
N LYS A 87 9.99 -15.04 2.34
CA LYS A 87 10.90 -13.93 2.04
C LYS A 87 11.10 -13.08 3.29
N ILE A 88 12.37 -12.86 3.66
CA ILE A 88 12.75 -12.05 4.84
C ILE A 88 13.69 -10.94 4.38
N THR A 89 13.39 -9.72 4.75
CA THR A 89 14.32 -8.59 4.63
C THR A 89 14.88 -8.28 6.00
N GLY A 90 16.21 -8.24 6.12
CA GLY A 90 16.91 -7.73 7.30
C GLY A 90 17.48 -6.36 7.00
N GLN A 91 17.34 -5.44 7.94
CA GLN A 91 17.84 -4.06 7.81
C GLN A 91 18.92 -3.80 8.85
N CYS A 92 20.09 -3.37 8.37
CA CYS A 92 21.17 -2.94 9.26
C CYS A 92 21.24 -1.42 9.33
N PHE A 93 21.77 -0.90 10.44
CA PHE A 93 22.29 0.47 10.44
C PHE A 93 23.54 0.50 9.54
N PRO A 94 23.88 1.68 8.99
CA PRO A 94 25.12 1.79 8.23
C PRO A 94 26.31 1.22 9.00
N LEU A 95 27.15 0.45 8.32
CA LEU A 95 28.23 -0.33 8.93
C LEU A 95 29.59 0.35 8.75
N LEU A 96 30.43 0.24 9.76
CA LEU A 96 31.82 0.71 9.71
C LEU A 96 32.65 -0.22 8.82
N PRO A 97 33.74 0.27 8.25
CA PRO A 97 34.59 -0.56 7.36
C PRO A 97 35.03 -1.90 7.95
N GLU A 98 35.30 -1.93 9.24
CA GLU A 98 35.82 -3.14 9.94
C GLU A 98 34.71 -4.10 10.40
N GLU A 99 33.45 -3.70 10.30
CA GLU A 99 32.31 -4.53 10.76
C GLU A 99 31.93 -5.59 9.73
N PRO A 100 31.27 -6.69 10.14
CA PRO A 100 30.84 -7.72 9.19
C PRO A 100 29.93 -7.17 8.09
N LYS A 101 30.03 -7.71 6.88
CA LYS A 101 29.25 -7.27 5.71
C LYS A 101 28.28 -8.37 5.22
N GLU A 102 28.07 -9.39 6.05
CA GLU A 102 27.17 -10.50 5.75
C GLU A 102 26.28 -10.78 6.94
N VAL A 103 25.05 -11.22 6.65
CA VAL A 103 24.09 -11.65 7.68
C VAL A 103 23.78 -13.12 7.48
N THR A 104 23.77 -13.87 8.59
CA THR A 104 23.36 -15.28 8.63
C THR A 104 21.91 -15.35 9.12
N LEU A 105 21.05 -16.01 8.34
CA LEU A 105 19.69 -16.37 8.76
C LEU A 105 19.76 -17.73 9.46
N GLU A 106 19.14 -17.80 10.63
CA GLU A 106 19.05 -19.04 11.41
C GLU A 106 17.61 -19.27 11.84
N PHE A 107 17.21 -20.55 11.89
CA PHE A 107 15.91 -20.97 12.42
C PHE A 107 16.09 -21.83 13.66
N MET A 108 15.18 -21.69 14.61
CA MET A 108 15.15 -22.54 15.81
C MET A 108 14.60 -23.91 15.43
N LYS A 109 15.39 -24.96 15.57
CA LYS A 109 14.97 -26.34 15.30
C LYS A 109 15.38 -27.22 16.50
N LYS A 110 14.39 -27.84 17.15
CA LYS A 110 14.60 -28.71 18.33
C LYS A 110 15.44 -28.00 19.41
N GLY A 111 15.10 -26.76 19.72
CA GLY A 111 15.74 -25.96 20.76
C GLY A 111 17.16 -25.45 20.45
N LYS A 112 17.57 -25.51 19.18
CA LYS A 112 18.91 -25.03 18.77
C LYS A 112 18.79 -24.18 17.50
N TRP A 113 19.57 -23.11 17.45
CA TRP A 113 19.68 -22.30 16.24
C TRP A 113 20.41 -23.09 15.15
N LYS A 114 19.81 -23.13 13.97
CA LYS A 114 20.34 -23.82 12.79
C LYS A 114 20.50 -22.82 11.66
N LYS A 115 21.72 -22.68 11.18
CA LYS A 115 22.04 -21.84 10.01
C LYS A 115 21.25 -22.32 8.80
N GLN A 116 20.63 -21.37 8.09
CA GLN A 116 19.99 -21.61 6.80
C GLN A 116 20.90 -21.11 5.69
N GLU A 117 21.30 -19.85 5.73
CA GLU A 117 22.04 -19.20 4.66
C GLU A 117 22.80 -18.01 5.22
N THR A 118 23.88 -17.61 4.56
CA THR A 118 24.59 -16.35 4.82
C THR A 118 24.64 -15.58 3.51
N LEU A 119 24.21 -14.32 3.53
CA LEU A 119 24.15 -13.46 2.35
C LEU A 119 24.79 -12.12 2.62
N PRO A 120 25.39 -11.49 1.59
CA PRO A 120 25.95 -10.16 1.73
C PRO A 120 24.86 -9.11 1.92
N ILE A 121 25.21 -8.08 2.68
CA ILE A 121 24.39 -6.87 2.82
C ILE A 121 24.54 -6.06 1.55
N LEU A 122 23.43 -5.57 1.00
CA LEU A 122 23.44 -4.76 -0.21
C LEU A 122 23.56 -3.27 0.15
N TYR A 123 24.44 -2.60 -0.55
CA TYR A 123 24.69 -1.18 -0.43
C TYR A 123 24.35 -0.51 -1.77
N PRO A 124 23.72 0.64 -1.79
CA PRO A 124 23.23 1.45 -0.68
C PRO A 124 21.98 0.84 -0.03
N GLY A 125 21.62 1.33 1.14
CA GLY A 125 20.42 0.94 1.86
C GLY A 125 20.64 -0.06 2.99
N TRP A 126 21.81 -0.74 3.03
CA TRP A 126 22.23 -1.61 4.13
C TRP A 126 21.23 -2.71 4.48
N SER A 127 20.66 -3.38 3.46
CA SER A 127 19.66 -4.43 3.66
C SER A 127 20.13 -5.77 3.12
N VAL A 128 19.59 -6.85 3.67
CA VAL A 128 19.86 -8.23 3.25
C VAL A 128 18.54 -8.93 3.00
N HIS A 129 18.51 -9.86 2.03
CA HIS A 129 17.25 -10.41 1.50
C HIS A 129 17.33 -11.92 1.33
N PHE A 130 16.57 -12.65 2.14
CA PHE A 130 16.55 -14.11 2.14
C PHE A 130 15.28 -14.62 1.48
N ARG A 131 15.41 -15.54 0.52
CA ARG A 131 14.30 -16.18 -0.17
C ARG A 131 14.44 -17.69 0.03
N ILE A 132 13.54 -18.28 0.82
CA ILE A 132 13.59 -19.69 1.22
C ILE A 132 12.46 -20.44 0.51
N GLU A 133 12.85 -21.37 -0.35
CA GLU A 133 11.94 -22.23 -1.09
C GLU A 133 11.43 -23.39 -0.22
N ASN A 134 10.31 -23.98 -0.63
CA ASN A 134 9.69 -25.11 0.02
C ASN A 134 9.41 -24.84 1.51
N TRP A 135 8.98 -23.62 1.80
CA TRP A 135 8.67 -23.19 3.16
C TRP A 135 7.42 -23.89 3.68
N ASP A 136 7.58 -24.56 4.84
CA ASP A 136 6.46 -25.18 5.54
C ASP A 136 5.81 -24.16 6.47
N ASN A 137 4.63 -23.68 6.09
CA ASN A 137 3.91 -22.64 6.83
C ASN A 137 2.88 -23.22 7.83
N THR A 138 3.03 -24.49 8.24
CA THR A 138 2.07 -25.14 9.14
C THR A 138 2.37 -24.95 10.62
N HIS A 139 3.54 -24.40 10.96
CA HIS A 139 3.93 -24.18 12.36
C HIS A 139 4.76 -22.91 12.50
N ASP A 140 4.75 -22.36 13.71
CA ASP A 140 5.53 -21.15 14.05
C ASP A 140 7.01 -21.51 14.11
N VAL A 141 7.87 -20.63 13.54
CA VAL A 141 9.32 -20.84 13.51
C VAL A 141 10.04 -19.60 14.01
N PRO A 142 10.68 -19.64 15.19
CA PRO A 142 11.55 -18.53 15.59
C PRO A 142 12.72 -18.39 14.61
N TYR A 143 13.06 -17.16 14.26
CA TYR A 143 14.19 -16.87 13.37
C TYR A 143 15.12 -15.87 14.03
N ARG A 144 16.39 -15.87 13.55
CA ARG A 144 17.40 -14.92 13.97
C ARG A 144 18.21 -14.47 12.75
N LEU A 145 18.40 -13.15 12.65
CA LEU A 145 19.31 -12.53 11.70
C LEU A 145 20.58 -12.16 12.48
N ARG A 146 21.72 -12.74 12.11
CA ARG A 146 22.95 -12.57 12.87
C ARG A 146 24.03 -11.91 12.00
N LEU A 147 24.47 -10.72 12.41
CA LEU A 147 25.53 -9.93 11.77
C LEU A 147 26.86 -10.31 12.44
N GLY A 148 27.46 -11.39 11.97
CA GLY A 148 28.65 -11.96 12.59
C GLY A 148 28.44 -12.21 14.07
N ASP A 149 29.41 -11.83 14.88
CA ASP A 149 29.32 -11.85 16.36
C ASP A 149 29.00 -10.46 16.92
N LEU A 150 28.77 -9.48 16.05
CA LEU A 150 28.53 -8.08 16.44
C LEU A 150 27.12 -7.84 16.94
N SER A 151 26.12 -8.36 16.22
CA SER A 151 24.72 -7.99 16.46
C SER A 151 23.77 -9.09 16.00
N SER A 152 22.58 -9.15 16.60
CA SER A 152 21.54 -10.06 16.10
C SER A 152 20.14 -9.51 16.39
N PHE A 153 19.18 -9.96 15.58
CA PHE A 153 17.77 -9.60 15.71
C PHE A 153 16.94 -10.88 15.64
N GLU A 154 16.00 -11.04 16.57
CA GLU A 154 15.18 -12.25 16.67
C GLU A 154 13.70 -11.93 16.52
N GLY A 155 12.97 -12.86 15.89
CA GLY A 155 11.52 -12.76 15.71
C GLY A 155 10.89 -14.12 15.53
N LEU A 156 9.60 -14.09 15.16
CA LEU A 156 8.80 -15.31 15.01
C LEU A 156 8.09 -15.27 13.65
N ILE A 157 8.40 -16.26 12.79
CA ILE A 157 7.59 -16.49 11.59
C ILE A 157 6.37 -17.28 12.02
N ARG A 158 5.21 -16.65 11.96
CA ARG A 158 3.95 -17.31 12.32
C ARG A 158 3.50 -18.27 11.23
N LYS A 159 2.87 -19.34 11.64
CA LYS A 159 2.20 -20.26 10.71
C LYS A 159 1.08 -19.52 9.97
N ASN A 160 0.73 -20.02 8.79
CA ASN A 160 -0.44 -19.50 8.07
C ASN A 160 -1.70 -19.85 8.89
N PRO A 161 -2.54 -18.87 9.24
CA PRO A 161 -3.69 -19.11 10.14
C PRO A 161 -4.89 -19.74 9.42
N LYS A 162 -4.69 -20.80 8.65
CA LYS A 162 -5.73 -21.48 7.85
C LYS A 162 -6.89 -22.01 8.69
N GLU A 163 -6.64 -22.26 9.98
CA GLU A 163 -7.64 -22.84 10.88
C GLU A 163 -8.55 -21.79 11.52
N LYS A 164 -8.22 -20.54 11.35
CA LYS A 164 -9.05 -19.46 11.92
C LYS A 164 -10.28 -19.21 11.06
N ASP A 165 -11.39 -18.94 11.72
CA ASP A 165 -12.59 -18.44 11.04
C ASP A 165 -12.47 -16.94 10.72
N GLU A 166 -11.69 -16.21 11.51
CA GLU A 166 -11.53 -14.77 11.38
C GLU A 166 -10.06 -14.38 11.25
N ILE A 167 -9.77 -13.55 10.27
CA ILE A 167 -8.42 -12.98 10.05
C ILE A 167 -8.47 -11.50 10.43
N THR A 168 -7.56 -11.11 11.30
CA THR A 168 -7.43 -9.73 11.79
C THR A 168 -6.26 -9.04 11.08
N ILE A 169 -6.54 -7.91 10.47
CA ILE A 169 -5.57 -7.09 9.75
C ILE A 169 -5.41 -5.77 10.51
N ALA A 170 -4.18 -5.36 10.81
CA ALA A 170 -3.94 -3.99 11.25
C ALA A 170 -3.45 -3.16 10.06
N VAL A 171 -4.03 -1.99 9.90
CA VAL A 171 -3.77 -1.09 8.76
C VAL A 171 -3.26 0.25 9.29
N ALA A 172 -2.15 0.72 8.77
CA ALA A 172 -1.54 1.98 9.20
C ALA A 172 -0.84 2.66 8.02
N THR A 173 -0.61 3.96 8.11
CA THR A 173 -0.01 4.77 7.04
C THR A 173 0.56 6.07 7.62
N CYS A 174 1.44 6.73 6.90
CA CYS A 174 1.84 8.13 7.14
C CYS A 174 2.45 8.34 8.53
N ASN A 175 3.69 7.88 8.69
CA ASN A 175 4.44 7.93 9.94
C ASN A 175 5.36 9.18 9.98
N SER A 176 4.78 10.37 10.13
CA SER A 176 5.54 11.63 10.04
C SER A 176 6.59 11.75 11.16
N PRO A 177 7.87 12.04 10.83
CA PRO A 177 8.90 12.27 11.85
C PRO A 177 8.80 13.64 12.51
N ASN A 178 7.92 14.50 12.02
CA ASN A 178 7.77 15.88 12.55
C ASN A 178 7.02 15.91 13.87
N ASP A 179 6.53 14.78 14.32
CA ASP A 179 6.06 14.68 15.70
C ASP A 179 7.27 14.77 16.62
N ASP A 180 7.12 15.47 17.71
CA ASP A 180 8.22 15.96 18.54
C ASP A 180 9.08 14.89 19.15
N GLU A 181 8.59 13.66 19.31
CA GLU A 181 9.31 12.65 20.06
C GLU A 181 9.35 11.30 19.34
N PHE A 182 10.50 10.69 19.39
CA PHE A 182 10.74 9.36 18.79
C PHE A 182 9.82 8.31 19.43
N ASP A 183 9.59 8.40 20.73
CA ASP A 183 8.85 7.39 21.47
C ASP A 183 7.32 7.54 21.41
N THR A 184 6.83 8.54 20.69
CA THR A 184 5.37 8.75 20.59
C THR A 184 4.64 7.61 19.86
N ARG A 185 5.36 6.72 19.19
CA ARG A 185 4.79 5.52 18.55
C ARG A 185 4.50 4.40 19.56
N LEU A 186 4.99 4.49 20.78
CA LEU A 186 4.81 3.44 21.78
C LEU A 186 3.34 3.13 22.04
N ALA A 187 2.48 4.15 22.06
CA ALA A 187 1.04 3.94 22.26
C ALA A 187 0.44 3.10 21.12
N THR A 188 0.77 3.45 19.86
CA THR A 188 0.29 2.70 18.69
C THR A 188 0.82 1.26 18.71
N VAL A 189 2.11 1.07 19.01
CA VAL A 189 2.73 -0.26 19.07
C VAL A 189 2.05 -1.11 20.15
N ALA A 190 1.79 -0.53 21.33
CA ALA A 190 1.10 -1.23 22.43
C ALA A 190 -0.32 -1.64 22.01
N ALA A 191 -1.04 -0.74 21.35
CA ALA A 191 -2.39 -1.01 20.84
C ALA A 191 -2.37 -2.12 19.78
N LEU A 192 -1.45 -2.05 18.81
CA LEU A 192 -1.32 -3.10 17.79
C LEU A 192 -1.00 -4.46 18.41
N LYS A 193 -0.16 -4.49 19.45
CA LYS A 193 0.13 -5.74 20.17
C LYS A 193 -1.12 -6.27 20.88
N ALA A 194 -1.92 -5.38 21.47
CA ALA A 194 -3.16 -5.75 22.17
C ALA A 194 -4.20 -6.34 21.19
N HIS A 195 -4.36 -5.75 20.02
CA HIS A 195 -5.23 -6.29 18.96
C HIS A 195 -4.72 -7.63 18.41
N ASN A 196 -3.42 -7.86 18.47
CA ASN A 196 -2.78 -9.11 18.05
C ASN A 196 -3.17 -9.54 16.61
N PRO A 197 -3.00 -8.68 15.61
CA PRO A 197 -3.43 -9.01 14.25
C PRO A 197 -2.66 -10.19 13.66
N ASP A 198 -3.26 -10.84 12.67
CA ASP A 198 -2.62 -11.93 11.92
C ASP A 198 -1.64 -11.39 10.88
N ILE A 199 -1.91 -10.21 10.36
CA ILE A 199 -1.09 -9.56 9.34
C ILE A 199 -1.12 -8.04 9.54
N LEU A 200 -0.01 -7.39 9.18
CA LEU A 200 0.10 -5.93 9.19
C LEU A 200 0.13 -5.41 7.75
N PHE A 201 -0.55 -4.31 7.50
CA PHE A 201 -0.44 -3.55 6.26
C PHE A 201 -0.05 -2.11 6.58
N PHE A 202 1.11 -1.70 6.08
CA PHE A 202 1.55 -0.30 6.11
C PHE A 202 1.42 0.26 4.69
N GLY A 203 0.48 1.16 4.52
CA GLY A 203 0.01 1.66 3.22
C GLY A 203 0.79 2.87 2.68
N GLY A 204 2.09 2.90 2.93
CA GLY A 204 2.94 3.98 2.41
C GLY A 204 3.25 5.04 3.43
N ASP A 205 4.22 5.88 3.07
CA ASP A 205 4.68 6.99 3.91
C ASP A 205 5.25 6.52 5.24
N GLN A 206 6.06 5.46 5.18
CA GLN A 206 6.80 4.99 6.34
C GLN A 206 7.73 6.07 6.86
N ASN A 207 8.19 6.95 5.96
CA ASN A 207 9.09 8.03 6.33
C ASN A 207 8.81 9.29 5.51
N TYR A 208 9.24 10.43 6.03
CA TYR A 208 9.10 11.75 5.40
C TYR A 208 10.46 12.44 5.28
N THR A 209 11.55 11.67 5.32
CA THR A 209 12.90 12.26 5.33
C THR A 209 13.51 12.40 3.95
N HIS A 210 12.77 12.00 2.92
CA HIS A 210 13.09 12.20 1.50
C HIS A 210 14.50 11.71 1.14
N ASP A 211 15.45 12.63 0.94
CA ASP A 211 16.82 12.31 0.52
C ASP A 211 17.61 11.47 1.54
N GLU A 212 17.12 11.37 2.77
CA GLU A 212 17.69 10.48 3.80
C GLU A 212 16.72 9.31 4.06
N ALA A 213 16.32 8.63 3.00
CA ALA A 213 15.31 7.58 3.06
C ALA A 213 15.69 6.45 4.03
N THR A 214 16.94 6.01 4.04
CA THR A 214 17.41 4.96 4.97
C THR A 214 17.28 5.42 6.42
N TYR A 215 17.53 6.69 6.72
CA TYR A 215 17.33 7.22 8.08
C TYR A 215 15.87 7.11 8.51
N GLY A 216 14.96 7.57 7.67
CA GLY A 216 13.52 7.50 7.97
C GLY A 216 13.01 6.06 8.06
N TRP A 217 13.49 5.19 7.16
CA TRP A 217 13.15 3.77 7.18
C TRP A 217 13.65 3.07 8.45
N LEU A 218 14.86 3.38 8.88
CA LEU A 218 15.39 2.86 10.15
C LEU A 218 14.58 3.35 11.34
N GLN A 219 14.15 4.63 11.34
CA GLN A 219 13.28 5.14 12.40
C GLN A 219 11.97 4.34 12.47
N PHE A 220 11.32 4.17 11.32
CA PHE A 220 10.08 3.39 11.23
C PHE A 220 10.29 1.97 11.75
N GLY A 221 11.32 1.29 11.23
CA GLY A 221 11.57 -0.11 11.59
C GLY A 221 11.85 -0.32 13.07
N VAL A 222 12.66 0.57 13.66
CA VAL A 222 12.96 0.51 15.10
C VAL A 222 11.70 0.79 15.92
N GLN A 223 10.91 1.79 15.53
CA GLN A 223 9.66 2.14 16.22
C GLN A 223 8.66 0.98 16.23
N PHE A 224 8.53 0.26 15.11
CA PHE A 224 7.53 -0.79 14.95
C PHE A 224 8.09 -2.21 15.05
N SER A 225 9.38 -2.40 15.34
CA SER A 225 10.04 -3.71 15.38
C SER A 225 9.29 -4.74 16.22
N GLU A 226 8.73 -4.33 17.35
CA GLU A 226 8.04 -5.22 18.28
C GLU A 226 6.75 -5.83 17.72
N VAL A 227 6.21 -5.26 16.64
CA VAL A 227 5.04 -5.86 15.97
C VAL A 227 5.44 -6.52 14.65
N ILE A 228 6.30 -5.89 13.85
CA ILE A 228 6.67 -6.42 12.52
C ILE A 228 7.50 -7.71 12.59
N LYS A 229 8.33 -7.88 13.61
CA LYS A 229 9.20 -9.05 13.75
C LYS A 229 8.44 -10.37 13.90
N ASN A 230 7.17 -10.30 14.33
CA ASN A 230 6.40 -11.49 14.70
C ASN A 230 5.14 -11.69 13.84
N ARG A 231 4.98 -10.95 12.73
CA ARG A 231 3.79 -11.04 11.88
C ARG A 231 4.16 -10.83 10.42
N PRO A 232 3.52 -11.55 9.49
CA PRO A 232 3.65 -11.18 8.08
C PRO A 232 3.30 -9.70 7.93
N THR A 233 4.13 -8.98 7.20
CA THR A 233 3.98 -7.53 7.08
C THR A 233 4.02 -7.12 5.62
N ILE A 234 2.92 -6.57 5.13
CA ILE A 234 2.84 -5.94 3.80
C ILE A 234 3.23 -4.48 3.97
N ILE A 235 4.22 -4.04 3.23
CA ILE A 235 4.61 -2.63 3.15
C ILE A 235 4.63 -2.25 1.67
N ILE A 236 3.99 -1.14 1.34
CA ILE A 236 4.07 -0.54 0.01
C ILE A 236 4.63 0.87 0.15
N THR A 237 5.23 1.39 -0.91
CA THR A 237 5.75 2.76 -0.90
C THR A 237 4.67 3.75 -1.37
N ASP A 238 4.76 4.98 -0.84
CA ASP A 238 4.01 6.10 -1.37
C ASP A 238 4.98 7.23 -1.73
N ASP A 239 4.48 8.43 -1.92
CA ASP A 239 5.25 9.57 -2.45
C ASP A 239 6.43 9.95 -1.53
N HIS A 240 6.18 10.11 -0.22
CA HIS A 240 7.25 10.53 0.69
C HIS A 240 8.37 9.50 0.79
N ASP A 241 8.05 8.20 0.66
CA ASP A 241 9.06 7.14 0.71
C ASP A 241 10.11 7.29 -0.41
N VAL A 242 9.66 7.71 -1.60
CA VAL A 242 10.54 7.87 -2.77
C VAL A 242 10.96 9.33 -2.99
N GLY A 243 10.79 10.16 -1.95
CA GLY A 243 11.35 11.50 -1.92
C GLY A 243 10.48 12.61 -2.49
N HIS A 244 9.20 12.35 -2.64
CA HIS A 244 8.24 13.31 -3.19
C HIS A 244 7.33 13.86 -2.10
N GLY A 245 6.58 14.90 -2.41
CA GLY A 245 5.48 15.35 -1.57
C GLY A 245 4.11 15.12 -2.22
N ASN A 246 4.07 14.59 -3.41
CA ASN A 246 2.98 14.00 -4.18
C ASN A 246 3.63 13.26 -5.33
N ILE A 247 3.04 12.19 -5.85
CA ILE A 247 3.64 11.46 -6.95
C ILE A 247 2.63 10.97 -8.00
N TRP A 248 3.00 11.16 -9.25
CA TRP A 248 2.33 10.63 -10.44
C TRP A 248 3.44 9.98 -11.26
N GLY A 249 3.58 8.66 -11.12
CA GLY A 249 4.78 7.94 -11.58
C GLY A 249 4.99 7.86 -13.09
N GLU A 250 3.95 8.07 -13.91
CA GLU A 250 4.05 8.11 -15.39
C GLU A 250 4.86 6.96 -15.98
N SER A 251 4.74 5.78 -15.37
CA SER A 251 5.48 4.57 -15.78
C SER A 251 7.00 4.75 -15.72
N GLY A 252 7.47 5.55 -14.75
CA GLY A 252 8.89 5.62 -14.42
C GLY A 252 9.70 6.66 -15.18
N VAL A 253 9.08 7.68 -15.79
CA VAL A 253 9.85 8.76 -16.43
C VAL A 253 10.63 9.55 -15.37
N ALA A 254 11.66 10.28 -15.80
CA ALA A 254 12.34 11.22 -14.92
C ALA A 254 11.56 12.53 -14.89
N SER A 255 11.28 13.03 -13.68
CA SER A 255 10.61 14.31 -13.51
C SER A 255 11.62 15.46 -13.56
N SER A 256 11.20 16.60 -14.07
CA SER A 256 11.99 17.84 -13.98
C SER A 256 11.92 18.46 -12.57
N GLY A 257 11.00 18.00 -11.73
CA GLY A 257 10.77 18.58 -10.40
C GLY A 257 9.92 19.84 -10.40
N ILE A 258 9.43 20.26 -11.57
CA ILE A 258 8.59 21.47 -11.67
C ILE A 258 7.31 21.25 -10.87
N SER A 259 6.96 22.23 -10.05
CA SER A 259 5.72 22.22 -9.24
C SER A 259 5.57 20.95 -8.40
N GLY A 260 6.67 20.49 -7.81
CA GLY A 260 6.64 19.28 -6.97
C GLY A 260 6.50 17.99 -7.77
N ALA A 261 7.03 17.97 -8.99
CA ALA A 261 6.97 16.84 -9.91
C ALA A 261 5.57 16.60 -10.49
N ALA A 262 4.75 17.65 -10.58
CA ALA A 262 3.43 17.55 -11.22
C ALA A 262 3.52 17.23 -12.73
N ASP A 263 4.73 17.33 -13.31
CA ASP A 263 5.01 16.89 -14.68
C ASP A 263 5.10 15.34 -14.79
N GLY A 264 5.14 14.67 -13.67
CA GLY A 264 5.12 13.20 -13.60
C GLY A 264 6.49 12.56 -13.55
N GLY A 265 6.53 11.36 -13.01
CA GLY A 265 7.74 10.57 -12.89
C GLY A 265 8.46 10.78 -11.56
N TYR A 266 9.72 10.44 -11.54
CA TYR A 266 10.54 10.41 -10.32
C TYR A 266 11.60 11.51 -10.36
N MET A 267 11.68 12.29 -9.28
CA MET A 267 12.72 13.32 -9.11
C MET A 267 14.07 12.69 -8.78
N PHE A 268 14.06 11.61 -8.01
CA PHE A 268 15.27 10.89 -7.65
C PHE A 268 15.63 9.88 -8.74
N PRO A 269 16.93 9.56 -8.89
CA PRO A 269 17.37 8.55 -9.85
C PRO A 269 16.77 7.17 -9.55
N ALA A 270 16.70 6.33 -10.59
CA ALA A 270 16.17 4.96 -10.46
C ALA A 270 16.88 4.14 -9.39
N ASP A 271 18.19 4.32 -9.22
CA ASP A 271 18.94 3.60 -8.19
C ASP A 271 18.46 3.92 -6.79
N PHE A 272 18.09 5.17 -6.53
CA PHE A 272 17.50 5.57 -5.24
C PHE A 272 16.11 4.92 -5.07
N VAL A 273 15.24 5.02 -6.08
CA VAL A 273 13.90 4.44 -6.01
C VAL A 273 13.98 2.92 -5.79
N ASN A 274 14.85 2.26 -6.54
CA ASN A 274 15.06 0.80 -6.42
C ASN A 274 15.64 0.43 -5.05
N MET A 275 16.50 1.27 -4.45
CA MET A 275 16.99 1.06 -3.09
C MET A 275 15.84 1.10 -2.08
N VAL A 276 15.01 2.12 -2.16
CA VAL A 276 13.86 2.29 -1.24
C VAL A 276 12.90 1.11 -1.37
N GLU A 277 12.51 0.77 -2.59
CA GLU A 277 11.58 -0.34 -2.82
C GLU A 277 12.18 -1.69 -2.41
N ARG A 278 13.50 -1.87 -2.58
CA ARG A 278 14.19 -3.06 -2.10
C ARG A 278 14.13 -3.16 -0.58
N GLN A 279 14.38 -2.04 0.13
CA GLN A 279 14.30 -2.03 1.60
C GLN A 279 12.88 -2.35 2.09
N GLN A 280 11.87 -1.77 1.48
CA GLN A 280 10.50 -1.78 2.00
C GLN A 280 9.63 -2.92 1.44
N CYS A 281 9.79 -3.25 0.15
CA CYS A 281 8.85 -4.10 -0.57
C CYS A 281 9.42 -5.47 -0.98
N TRP A 282 10.75 -5.68 -0.87
CA TRP A 282 11.34 -6.93 -1.38
C TRP A 282 10.78 -8.18 -0.69
N SER A 283 10.38 -8.07 0.58
CA SER A 283 9.82 -9.21 1.33
C SER A 283 8.42 -9.61 0.88
N LEU A 284 7.77 -8.84 0.02
CA LEU A 284 6.50 -9.24 -0.60
C LEU A 284 6.73 -10.45 -1.53
N PRO A 285 5.69 -11.22 -1.85
CA PRO A 285 5.83 -12.26 -2.88
C PRO A 285 6.41 -11.69 -4.18
N ASP A 286 6.93 -12.58 -5.03
CA ASP A 286 7.52 -12.15 -6.30
C ASP A 286 6.47 -11.38 -7.12
N PRO A 287 6.87 -10.33 -7.83
CA PRO A 287 5.91 -9.52 -8.59
C PRO A 287 5.22 -10.33 -9.69
N PHE A 288 3.96 -10.02 -9.92
CA PHE A 288 3.16 -10.65 -10.99
C PHE A 288 3.85 -10.52 -12.35
N ASP A 289 4.42 -9.37 -12.64
CA ASP A 289 5.18 -9.11 -13.85
C ASP A 289 6.45 -8.36 -13.46
N SER A 290 7.59 -9.02 -13.52
CA SER A 290 8.86 -8.48 -13.04
C SER A 290 9.52 -7.49 -14.01
N THR A 291 8.92 -7.23 -15.17
CA THR A 291 9.47 -6.31 -16.17
C THR A 291 9.61 -4.90 -15.59
N PRO A 292 10.81 -4.32 -15.55
CA PRO A 292 10.95 -2.95 -15.05
C PRO A 292 10.19 -1.93 -15.90
N ILE A 293 9.85 -0.81 -15.31
CA ILE A 293 9.32 0.35 -16.02
C ILE A 293 10.50 1.22 -16.51
N LYS A 294 10.19 2.42 -17.03
CA LYS A 294 11.22 3.31 -17.57
C LYS A 294 12.33 3.55 -16.53
N GLN A 295 13.52 3.89 -17.01
CA GLN A 295 14.74 4.09 -16.23
C GLN A 295 15.22 2.82 -15.49
N GLY A 296 14.57 1.66 -15.66
CA GLY A 296 14.93 0.44 -14.94
C GLY A 296 14.36 0.40 -13.52
N ILE A 297 13.35 1.21 -13.23
CA ILE A 297 12.66 1.15 -11.94
C ILE A 297 11.85 -0.14 -11.89
N ARG A 298 12.00 -0.89 -10.80
CA ARG A 298 11.36 -2.19 -10.60
C ARG A 298 9.88 -2.03 -10.27
N VAL A 299 9.19 -3.16 -10.27
CA VAL A 299 7.79 -3.23 -9.84
C VAL A 299 7.65 -4.29 -8.77
N TYR A 300 6.60 -4.16 -7.91
CA TYR A 300 6.35 -5.14 -6.84
C TYR A 300 4.88 -5.57 -6.74
N TYR A 301 3.98 -5.07 -7.60
CA TYR A 301 2.57 -5.46 -7.50
C TYR A 301 2.43 -6.98 -7.65
N THR A 302 1.63 -7.55 -6.75
CA THR A 302 1.53 -9.01 -6.59
C THR A 302 0.31 -9.34 -5.73
N ASP A 303 0.14 -10.62 -5.38
CA ASP A 303 -0.83 -11.01 -4.38
C ASP A 303 -0.18 -11.81 -3.25
N LEU A 304 -0.89 -11.89 -2.12
CA LEU A 304 -0.46 -12.62 -0.93
C LEU A 304 -1.68 -13.24 -0.27
N ASN A 305 -1.62 -14.51 0.09
CA ASN A 305 -2.71 -15.19 0.79
C ASN A 305 -2.35 -15.49 2.25
N VAL A 306 -3.17 -14.99 3.18
CA VAL A 306 -3.02 -15.27 4.62
C VAL A 306 -4.35 -15.77 5.15
N GLY A 307 -4.39 -17.02 5.59
CA GLY A 307 -5.58 -17.62 6.20
C GLY A 307 -6.79 -17.75 5.28
N GLY A 308 -6.59 -17.62 3.98
CA GLY A 308 -7.69 -17.64 3.01
C GLY A 308 -8.17 -16.25 2.60
N VAL A 309 -7.58 -15.20 3.15
CA VAL A 309 -7.77 -13.83 2.65
C VAL A 309 -6.64 -13.56 1.66
N ASN A 310 -7.00 -13.27 0.41
CA ASN A 310 -6.03 -13.00 -0.65
C ASN A 310 -6.00 -11.50 -0.94
N PHE A 311 -4.82 -10.91 -0.80
CA PHE A 311 -4.57 -9.48 -0.91
C PHE A 311 -3.95 -9.16 -2.27
N ALA A 312 -4.65 -8.38 -3.11
CA ALA A 312 -4.02 -7.74 -4.28
C ALA A 312 -3.26 -6.50 -3.79
N ILE A 313 -1.97 -6.51 -3.95
CA ILE A 313 -1.05 -5.43 -3.53
C ILE A 313 -0.78 -4.59 -4.77
N LEU A 314 -1.25 -3.33 -4.77
CA LEU A 314 -1.20 -2.46 -5.95
C LEU A 314 -0.09 -1.40 -5.83
N GLU A 315 0.43 -0.99 -6.98
CA GLU A 315 1.32 0.17 -7.11
C GLU A 315 0.54 1.29 -7.77
N ASP A 316 -0.38 1.85 -7.02
CA ASP A 316 -1.38 2.79 -7.55
C ASP A 316 -0.81 4.15 -7.93
N ARG A 317 0.43 4.48 -7.52
CA ARG A 317 1.13 5.70 -7.92
C ARG A 317 1.98 5.51 -9.18
N LYS A 318 2.53 4.31 -9.36
CA LYS A 318 3.63 4.04 -10.32
C LYS A 318 3.26 4.31 -11.78
N PHE A 319 2.03 3.99 -12.17
CA PHE A 319 1.57 4.14 -13.55
C PHE A 319 0.65 5.35 -13.75
N LYS A 320 0.33 6.05 -12.68
CA LYS A 320 -0.65 7.15 -12.67
C LYS A 320 -0.17 8.33 -13.52
N SER A 321 -1.07 8.86 -14.34
CA SER A 321 -0.82 10.05 -15.16
C SER A 321 -0.67 11.30 -14.30
N ALA A 322 0.20 12.23 -14.74
CA ALA A 322 0.44 13.50 -14.08
C ALA A 322 -0.42 14.61 -14.68
N PRO A 323 -0.77 15.64 -13.89
CA PRO A 323 -1.65 16.71 -14.38
C PRO A 323 -0.98 17.77 -15.24
N LEU A 324 0.27 18.18 -14.91
CA LEU A 324 0.90 19.33 -15.55
C LEU A 324 1.13 19.09 -17.04
N GLY A 325 0.64 20.01 -17.85
CA GLY A 325 0.78 19.97 -19.32
C GLY A 325 -0.23 19.06 -20.01
N LYS A 326 -1.07 18.34 -19.25
CA LYS A 326 -2.11 17.48 -19.83
C LYS A 326 -3.51 18.04 -19.60
N ILE A 327 -3.74 18.67 -18.44
CA ILE A 327 -5.03 19.26 -18.11
C ILE A 327 -4.82 20.74 -17.74
N PRO A 328 -5.87 21.56 -17.81
CA PRO A 328 -5.76 22.97 -17.39
C PRO A 328 -5.47 23.08 -15.89
N GLN A 329 -4.64 24.03 -15.50
CA GLN A 329 -4.44 24.34 -14.08
C GLN A 329 -5.61 25.25 -13.63
N MET A 330 -6.36 24.79 -12.63
CA MET A 330 -7.57 25.45 -12.13
C MET A 330 -7.48 25.71 -10.63
N GLY A 331 -6.26 26.04 -10.18
CA GLY A 331 -5.99 26.32 -8.78
C GLY A 331 -4.55 26.76 -8.56
N PRO A 332 -4.14 26.96 -7.31
CA PRO A 332 -2.80 27.49 -7.00
C PRO A 332 -1.66 26.51 -7.30
N ARG A 333 -1.98 25.22 -7.45
CA ARG A 333 -1.05 24.13 -7.81
C ARG A 333 -1.67 23.35 -8.96
N PRO A 334 -0.86 22.66 -9.77
CA PRO A 334 -1.43 21.83 -10.86
C PRO A 334 -2.41 20.75 -10.41
N ASP A 335 -2.27 20.28 -9.19
CA ASP A 335 -3.07 19.21 -8.60
C ASP A 335 -4.25 19.70 -7.74
N HIS A 336 -4.27 20.97 -7.35
CA HIS A 336 -5.33 21.54 -6.50
C HIS A 336 -6.30 22.38 -7.33
N ILE A 337 -7.56 21.99 -7.33
CA ILE A 337 -8.63 22.69 -8.05
C ILE A 337 -9.49 23.42 -7.03
N ASN A 338 -9.56 24.76 -7.16
CA ASN A 338 -10.45 25.59 -6.34
C ASN A 338 -11.15 26.69 -7.15
N ASP A 339 -11.10 26.63 -8.47
CA ASP A 339 -11.78 27.54 -9.37
C ASP A 339 -13.28 27.20 -9.39
N PRO A 340 -14.17 28.13 -9.00
CA PRO A 340 -15.61 27.83 -8.99
C PRO A 340 -16.21 27.57 -10.38
N GLU A 341 -15.51 27.94 -11.44
CA GLU A 341 -15.95 27.68 -12.82
C GLU A 341 -15.46 26.32 -13.35
N TYR A 342 -14.88 25.51 -12.48
CA TYR A 342 -14.29 24.22 -12.83
C TYR A 342 -15.31 23.26 -13.46
N ASP A 343 -14.94 22.71 -14.62
CA ASP A 343 -15.69 21.67 -15.32
C ASP A 343 -14.92 20.34 -15.20
N ARG A 344 -15.54 19.36 -14.60
CA ARG A 344 -14.99 18.02 -14.39
C ARG A 344 -14.51 17.36 -15.69
N SER A 345 -15.23 17.61 -16.81
CA SER A 345 -14.87 17.02 -18.10
C SER A 345 -13.51 17.50 -18.60
N ALA A 346 -13.04 18.65 -18.13
CA ALA A 346 -11.72 19.17 -18.51
C ALA A 346 -10.56 18.43 -17.90
N VAL A 347 -10.81 17.58 -16.88
CA VAL A 347 -9.72 16.87 -16.18
C VAL A 347 -9.76 15.35 -16.39
N ASP A 348 -10.82 14.79 -16.96
CA ASP A 348 -10.87 13.34 -17.24
C ASP A 348 -10.72 13.07 -18.75
N LEU A 349 -9.53 13.37 -19.27
CA LEU A 349 -9.27 13.32 -20.71
C LEU A 349 -8.90 11.91 -21.19
N PRO A 350 -9.20 11.57 -22.45
CA PRO A 350 -8.82 10.26 -23.01
C PRO A 350 -7.32 10.02 -22.90
N GLY A 351 -6.94 8.80 -22.52
CA GLY A 351 -5.55 8.39 -22.44
C GLY A 351 -4.92 8.55 -21.06
N LEU A 352 -5.57 9.26 -20.14
CA LEU A 352 -5.09 9.35 -18.76
C LEU A 352 -5.25 7.99 -18.07
N LYS A 353 -4.27 7.61 -17.26
CA LYS A 353 -4.19 6.28 -16.62
C LYS A 353 -4.12 6.41 -15.11
N LEU A 354 -4.71 5.44 -14.40
CA LEU A 354 -4.48 5.26 -12.97
C LEU A 354 -3.56 4.04 -12.76
N LEU A 355 -4.10 2.83 -12.82
CA LEU A 355 -3.31 1.61 -12.58
C LEU A 355 -2.49 1.16 -13.79
N GLY A 356 -2.88 1.58 -14.99
CA GLY A 356 -2.25 1.12 -16.22
C GLY A 356 -2.68 -0.30 -16.61
N GLU A 357 -2.44 -0.66 -17.86
CA GLU A 357 -2.90 -1.95 -18.42
C GLU A 357 -2.31 -3.16 -17.70
N ARG A 358 -1.03 -3.06 -17.27
CA ARG A 358 -0.34 -4.18 -16.62
C ARG A 358 -1.06 -4.57 -15.32
N GLN A 359 -1.41 -3.59 -14.48
CA GLN A 359 -2.11 -3.90 -13.22
C GLN A 359 -3.58 -4.26 -13.44
N LEU A 360 -4.22 -3.72 -14.49
CA LEU A 360 -5.58 -4.14 -14.83
C LEU A 360 -5.60 -5.59 -15.29
N THR A 361 -4.57 -6.03 -16.04
CA THR A 361 -4.40 -7.44 -16.42
C THR A 361 -4.19 -8.31 -15.17
N PHE A 362 -3.31 -7.87 -14.27
CA PHE A 362 -3.11 -8.56 -12.97
C PHE A 362 -4.45 -8.72 -12.24
N LEU A 363 -5.22 -7.65 -12.13
CA LEU A 363 -6.51 -7.70 -11.42
C LEU A 363 -7.52 -8.61 -12.11
N ASP A 364 -7.51 -8.70 -13.45
CA ASP A 364 -8.39 -9.62 -14.16
C ASP A 364 -8.05 -11.08 -13.84
N GLU A 365 -6.76 -11.43 -13.89
CA GLU A 365 -6.31 -12.79 -13.54
C GLU A 365 -6.55 -13.09 -12.05
N TRP A 366 -6.17 -12.16 -11.19
CA TRP A 366 -6.38 -12.27 -9.73
C TRP A 366 -7.85 -12.49 -9.38
N SER A 367 -8.76 -11.77 -10.05
CA SER A 367 -10.19 -11.89 -9.75
C SER A 367 -10.75 -13.28 -10.09
N ARG A 368 -10.09 -14.00 -11.01
CA ARG A 368 -10.53 -15.37 -11.42
C ARG A 368 -9.90 -16.48 -10.57
N ASP A 369 -8.75 -16.23 -9.93
CA ASP A 369 -8.05 -17.25 -9.15
C ASP A 369 -8.54 -17.27 -7.70
N TRP A 370 -9.28 -18.31 -7.32
CA TRP A 370 -9.80 -18.52 -5.97
C TRP A 370 -9.11 -19.69 -5.25
N THR A 371 -7.98 -20.09 -5.77
CA THR A 371 -7.20 -21.18 -5.15
C THR A 371 -6.71 -20.74 -3.76
N UNK A 372 -7.22 -21.44 -2.69
CA UNK A 372 -6.88 -21.23 -1.39
C UNK A 372 -7.50 -20.01 -0.79
N THR A 373 -8.41 -19.42 -1.64
CA THR A 373 -8.96 -18.09 -1.30
C THR A 373 -10.43 -18.19 -0.90
N LYS A 374 -10.80 -17.49 0.15
CA LYS A 374 -12.19 -17.34 0.64
C LYS A 374 -12.69 -15.92 0.45
N VAL A 375 -11.84 -14.93 0.66
CA VAL A 375 -12.17 -13.50 0.60
C VAL A 375 -11.03 -12.78 -0.13
N LYS A 376 -11.39 -11.76 -0.90
CA LYS A 376 -10.42 -10.91 -1.62
C LYS A 376 -10.42 -9.49 -1.07
N VAL A 377 -9.21 -8.92 -0.96
CA VAL A 377 -8.97 -7.56 -0.46
C VAL A 377 -7.95 -6.90 -1.38
N ALA A 378 -8.18 -5.65 -1.77
CA ALA A 378 -7.18 -4.86 -2.49
C ALA A 378 -6.51 -3.88 -1.54
N LEU A 379 -5.22 -3.68 -1.73
CA LEU A 379 -4.38 -2.79 -0.94
C LEU A 379 -3.74 -1.77 -1.88
N SER A 380 -3.89 -0.49 -1.56
CA SER A 380 -3.26 0.60 -2.32
C SER A 380 -2.78 1.71 -1.38
N ALA A 381 -1.93 2.58 -1.88
CA ALA A 381 -1.40 3.66 -1.07
C ALA A 381 -2.49 4.70 -0.78
N THR A 382 -3.17 5.23 -1.81
CA THR A 382 -4.09 6.35 -1.60
C THR A 382 -5.54 6.03 -1.93
N ALA A 383 -6.44 6.88 -1.40
CA ALA A 383 -7.90 6.73 -1.55
C ALA A 383 -8.37 6.92 -2.99
N PHE A 384 -9.31 6.08 -3.42
CA PHE A 384 -9.89 6.12 -4.78
C PHE A 384 -11.10 7.05 -4.84
N CYS A 385 -11.05 8.14 -4.09
CA CYS A 385 -12.05 9.20 -4.11
C CYS A 385 -11.48 10.47 -3.48
N GLY A 386 -12.08 11.61 -3.76
CA GLY A 386 -11.75 12.89 -3.15
C GLY A 386 -12.52 13.11 -1.85
N ALA A 387 -12.16 12.41 -0.78
CA ALA A 387 -12.80 12.56 0.52
C ALA A 387 -12.31 13.76 1.31
N VAL A 388 -11.14 14.30 0.96
CA VAL A 388 -10.58 15.44 1.66
C VAL A 388 -10.89 16.73 0.93
N UNK A 389 -11.72 17.47 1.53
CA UNK A 389 -12.14 18.59 0.89
C UNK A 389 -11.59 19.82 1.44
N VAL A 390 -11.14 19.71 2.66
CA VAL A 390 -10.53 20.90 3.32
C VAL A 390 -9.12 20.57 3.77
N HIS A 391 -8.17 21.39 3.34
CA HIS A 391 -6.74 21.20 3.61
C HIS A 391 -6.21 22.35 4.47
N GLY A 392 -5.28 22.05 5.35
CA GLY A 392 -4.53 23.05 6.08
C GLY A 392 -4.87 23.09 7.56
N ASN A 393 -3.97 23.67 8.31
CA ASN A 393 -4.01 23.67 9.77
C ASN A 393 -4.50 25.04 10.32
N LYS A 394 -3.75 26.09 10.02
CA LYS A 394 -4.06 27.44 10.52
C LYS A 394 -5.00 28.21 9.58
N ASN A 395 -4.81 28.04 8.30
CA ASN A 395 -5.62 28.70 7.26
C ASN A 395 -6.18 27.62 6.34
N PRO A 396 -7.27 26.96 6.73
CA PRO A 396 -7.83 25.89 5.92
C PRO A 396 -8.28 26.40 4.55
N VAL A 397 -7.91 25.66 3.52
CA VAL A 397 -8.26 25.95 2.13
C VAL A 397 -9.26 24.90 1.66
N ARG A 398 -10.39 25.36 1.14
CA ARG A 398 -11.36 24.45 0.54
C ARG A 398 -10.94 24.17 -0.91
N LEU A 399 -10.84 22.90 -1.23
CA LEU A 399 -10.58 22.43 -2.60
C LEU A 399 -11.85 21.86 -3.19
N LEU A 400 -12.05 22.07 -4.47
CA LEU A 400 -13.09 21.38 -5.23
C LEU A 400 -12.60 19.98 -5.58
N ALA A 401 -11.33 19.85 -5.95
CA ALA A 401 -10.72 18.54 -6.20
C ALA A 401 -9.22 18.57 -5.90
N ASP A 402 -8.70 17.42 -5.52
CA ASP A 402 -7.28 17.17 -5.33
C ASP A 402 -6.90 16.00 -6.24
N LEU A 403 -6.05 16.26 -7.25
CA LEU A 403 -5.69 15.26 -8.25
C LEU A 403 -4.64 14.27 -7.75
N ASP A 404 -4.13 14.49 -6.55
CA ASP A 404 -3.23 13.54 -5.92
C ASP A 404 -3.98 12.26 -5.52
N CYS A 405 -5.21 12.38 -5.04
CA CYS A 405 -6.02 11.20 -4.71
C CYS A 405 -6.30 10.34 -5.95
N ASN A 406 -6.56 9.06 -5.77
CA ASN A 406 -6.89 8.14 -6.86
C ASN A 406 -8.36 8.21 -7.31
N GLY A 407 -9.08 9.25 -6.89
CA GLY A 407 -10.31 9.67 -7.52
C GLY A 407 -10.07 10.18 -8.94
N TRP A 408 -8.83 10.59 -9.23
CA TRP A 408 -8.40 11.09 -10.54
C TRP A 408 -7.29 10.21 -11.13
N PRO A 409 -7.29 9.96 -12.45
CA PRO A 409 -8.34 10.25 -13.46
C PRO A 409 -9.59 9.39 -13.24
N GLN A 410 -10.76 9.99 -13.40
CA GLN A 410 -12.03 9.31 -13.06
C GLN A 410 -12.24 8.04 -13.89
N THR A 411 -11.98 8.09 -15.21
CA THR A 411 -12.10 6.90 -16.06
C THR A 411 -11.17 5.79 -15.58
N GLY A 412 -9.92 6.12 -15.24
CA GLY A 412 -8.96 5.14 -14.71
C GLY A 412 -9.38 4.56 -13.37
N ARG A 413 -9.90 5.41 -12.49
CA ARG A 413 -10.47 5.01 -11.20
C ARG A 413 -11.64 4.04 -11.39
N ASN A 414 -12.54 4.35 -12.33
CA ASN A 414 -13.72 3.51 -12.57
C ASN A 414 -13.33 2.13 -13.11
N LEU A 415 -12.29 2.05 -13.96
CA LEU A 415 -11.77 0.76 -14.42
C LEU A 415 -11.26 -0.10 -13.24
N ALA A 416 -10.53 0.53 -12.32
CA ALA A 416 -10.03 -0.17 -11.13
C ALA A 416 -11.17 -0.64 -10.22
N ILE A 417 -12.15 0.24 -9.94
CA ILE A 417 -13.30 -0.11 -9.09
C ILE A 417 -14.10 -1.28 -9.72
N LYS A 418 -14.31 -1.25 -11.03
CA LYS A 418 -14.98 -2.36 -11.73
C LYS A 418 -14.21 -3.67 -11.59
N ALA A 419 -12.88 -3.60 -11.68
CA ALA A 419 -12.05 -4.80 -11.52
C ALA A 419 -12.19 -5.39 -10.10
N LEU A 420 -12.18 -4.54 -9.08
CA LEU A 420 -12.37 -4.98 -7.68
C LEU A 420 -13.79 -5.52 -7.44
N ARG A 421 -14.79 -4.84 -7.97
CA ARG A 421 -16.20 -5.24 -7.85
C ARG A 421 -16.46 -6.66 -8.37
N ARG A 422 -15.79 -7.04 -9.48
CA ARG A 422 -15.92 -8.38 -10.07
C ARG A 422 -15.64 -9.50 -9.06
N ALA A 423 -14.70 -9.28 -8.17
CA ALA A 423 -14.28 -10.26 -7.15
C ALA A 423 -14.91 -9.99 -5.78
N ARG A 424 -15.82 -9.01 -5.69
CA ARG A 424 -16.39 -8.55 -4.42
C ARG A 424 -15.29 -8.18 -3.42
N ALA A 425 -14.21 -7.58 -3.90
CA ALA A 425 -13.03 -7.27 -3.08
C ALA A 425 -13.24 -6.01 -2.24
N PHE A 426 -12.98 -6.09 -0.94
CA PHE A 426 -12.91 -4.94 -0.04
C PHE A 426 -11.61 -4.18 -0.32
N HIS A 427 -11.60 -2.88 -0.11
CA HIS A 427 -10.43 -2.06 -0.46
C HIS A 427 -9.90 -1.24 0.75
N UNK A 428 -8.64 -1.22 1.23
CA UNK A 428 -7.98 -0.56 2.18
C UNK A 428 -7.02 0.40 1.62
N UNK A 429 -6.93 1.72 1.93
CA UNK A 429 -6.06 2.68 1.47
C UNK A 429 -5.53 3.48 2.61
N GLY A 430 -4.61 4.44 2.27
CA GLY A 430 -3.93 5.34 3.21
C GLY A 430 -3.80 6.76 2.69
N ASP A 431 -2.66 7.38 2.86
CA ASP A 431 -2.19 8.67 2.30
C ASP A 431 -2.96 9.92 2.76
N GLN A 432 -4.29 9.88 2.71
CA GLN A 432 -5.11 11.09 2.80
C GLN A 432 -5.16 11.71 4.20
N HIS A 433 -4.51 11.11 5.21
CA HIS A 433 -4.46 11.60 6.60
C HIS A 433 -5.84 11.78 7.21
N LEU A 434 -6.84 11.03 6.73
CA LEU A 434 -8.23 11.14 7.17
C LEU A 434 -8.84 9.74 7.20
N GLY A 435 -9.30 9.32 8.36
CA GLY A 435 -10.05 8.06 8.47
C GLY A 435 -11.42 8.23 7.84
N VAL A 436 -11.73 7.41 6.79
CA VAL A 436 -13.07 7.37 6.19
C VAL A 436 -13.43 5.94 5.82
N SER A 437 -14.74 5.66 5.95
CA SER A 437 -15.31 4.43 5.38
C SER A 437 -16.27 4.84 4.29
N UNK A 438 -15.94 4.50 3.12
CA UNK A 438 -16.68 4.80 2.02
C UNK A 438 -17.11 3.60 1.38
N GLN A 439 -18.19 3.66 0.51
CA GLN A 439 -18.51 2.67 -0.51
C GLN A 439 -18.46 3.36 -1.86
N HIS A 440 -17.74 2.80 -2.77
CA HIS A 440 -17.57 3.36 -4.11
C HIS A 440 -18.84 3.18 -4.96
N GLY A 441 -19.11 4.17 -5.81
CA GLY A 441 -20.06 4.04 -6.90
C GLY A 441 -19.36 4.31 -8.23
N VAL A 442 -19.84 3.71 -9.29
CA VAL A 442 -19.39 3.95 -10.66
C VAL A 442 -20.57 4.46 -11.48
N GLU A 443 -21.47 3.55 -11.85
CA GLU A 443 -22.71 3.93 -12.56
C GLU A 443 -23.73 4.52 -11.59
N ASN A 444 -23.86 3.92 -10.41
CA ASN A 444 -24.79 4.32 -9.36
C ASN A 444 -24.07 4.40 -8.03
N PHE A 445 -24.67 5.07 -7.06
CA PHE A 445 -24.19 5.00 -5.67
C PHE A 445 -24.25 3.56 -5.18
N ARG A 446 -23.24 3.14 -4.42
CA ARG A 446 -23.18 1.83 -3.75
C ARG A 446 -22.99 0.64 -4.69
N ASP A 447 -22.72 0.87 -5.97
CA ASP A 447 -22.55 -0.25 -6.92
C ASP A 447 -21.11 -0.78 -6.99
N GLY A 448 -20.27 -0.37 -6.05
CA GLY A 448 -18.87 -0.80 -5.96
C GLY A 448 -18.47 -1.19 -4.53
N PRO A 449 -17.17 -1.51 -4.34
CA PRO A 449 -16.67 -2.00 -3.05
C PRO A 449 -16.74 -0.99 -1.91
N TYR A 450 -16.85 -1.51 -0.70
CA TYR A 450 -16.51 -0.77 0.51
C TYR A 450 -15.01 -0.52 0.54
N ALA A 451 -14.68 0.59 1.13
CA ALA A 451 -13.27 0.98 1.28
C ALA A 451 -13.02 1.66 2.63
N UNK A 452 -11.90 1.52 3.29
CA UNK A 452 -11.47 2.07 4.38
C UNK A 452 -10.29 2.77 4.13
N THR A 453 -10.19 4.06 4.13
CA THR A 453 -8.95 4.82 4.25
C THR A 453 -8.66 5.03 5.72
N VAL A 454 -7.48 4.68 6.17
CA VAL A 454 -7.15 4.84 7.60
C VAL A 454 -6.52 6.22 7.86
N PRO A 455 -6.62 6.74 9.08
CA PRO A 455 -5.93 7.99 9.41
C PRO A 455 -4.41 7.80 9.41
N ALA A 456 -3.67 8.91 9.32
CA ALA A 456 -2.21 8.87 9.51
C ALA A 456 -1.88 8.37 10.91
N ILE A 457 -0.81 7.59 11.04
CA ILE A 457 -0.26 7.23 12.38
C ILE A 457 0.06 8.50 13.15
N VAL A 458 0.65 9.48 12.46
CA VAL A 458 0.99 10.78 13.04
C VAL A 458 0.60 11.89 12.06
N ASN A 459 -0.36 12.71 12.47
CA ASN A 459 -0.88 13.81 11.65
C ASN A 459 -0.49 15.16 12.28
N THR A 460 0.74 15.59 12.03
CA THR A 460 1.27 16.81 12.65
C THR A 460 1.08 18.08 11.82
N VAL A 461 0.92 17.96 10.49
CA VAL A 461 0.97 19.11 9.58
C VAL A 461 -0.34 19.37 8.88
N UNK A 462 -0.84 18.57 8.31
CA UNK A 462 -1.87 18.78 7.50
C UNK A 462 -3.10 18.46 8.17
N GLY A 463 -3.79 19.32 8.25
CA GLY A 463 -5.20 19.13 8.58
C GLY A 463 -5.97 18.66 7.36
N ARG A 464 -6.75 17.64 7.52
CA ARG A 464 -7.58 17.05 6.43
C ARG A 464 -8.99 16.82 6.99
N TRP A 465 -10.00 17.32 6.28
CA TRP A 465 -11.41 17.16 6.70
C TRP A 465 -12.28 16.73 5.54
N TRP A 466 -13.19 15.83 5.81
CA TRP A 466 -14.36 15.58 5.00
C TRP A 466 -15.37 16.70 5.28
N HIS A 467 -15.77 17.39 4.24
CA HIS A 467 -16.81 18.42 4.26
C HIS A 467 -17.39 18.49 2.85
N PRO A 468 -18.51 17.83 2.59
CA PRO A 468 -18.98 17.67 1.21
C PRO A 468 -19.19 19.00 0.48
N LEU A 469 -19.00 18.97 -0.83
CA LEU A 469 -19.08 20.14 -1.70
C LEU A 469 -20.53 20.56 -1.95
N SER A 470 -21.45 19.63 -1.94
CA SER A 470 -22.86 19.84 -2.24
C SER A 470 -23.75 19.25 -1.15
N GLU A 471 -25.02 19.53 -1.23
CA GLU A 471 -25.99 18.83 -0.42
C GLU A 471 -25.98 17.33 -0.77
N LYS A 472 -26.37 16.54 0.19
CA LYS A 472 -26.43 15.09 0.06
C LYS A 472 -27.23 14.67 -1.17
N SER A 473 -26.64 13.79 -1.97
CA SER A 473 -27.27 13.23 -3.17
C SER A 473 -27.93 11.91 -2.83
N GLY A 474 -28.94 11.52 -2.90
CA GLY A 474 -29.53 10.27 -2.45
C GLY A 474 -30.14 10.40 -1.07
N GLY A 475 -31.25 9.82 -0.89
CA GLY A 475 -32.11 10.02 0.26
C GLY A 475 -31.64 9.43 1.57
N GLY A 476 -32.40 9.73 2.59
CA GLY A 476 -32.26 9.14 3.90
C GLY A 476 -31.62 10.05 4.94
N GLU A 477 -32.04 9.89 6.17
CA GLU A 477 -31.46 10.59 7.32
C GLU A 477 -30.15 9.90 7.73
N PRO A 478 -29.18 10.67 8.19
CA PRO A 478 -27.98 10.03 8.70
C PRO A 478 -28.31 9.17 9.93
N UNK A 479 -27.63 8.17 9.83
CA UNK A 479 -27.76 7.23 10.83
C UNK A 479 -27.28 7.65 12.11
N ILE A 480 -26.25 8.42 11.84
CA ILE A 480 -25.54 8.89 13.02
C ILE A 480 -25.72 10.41 13.09
N UNK A 481 -26.26 10.66 13.89
CA UNK A 481 -26.64 11.99 14.02
C UNK A 481 -25.59 13.00 14.24
N THR A 482 -24.66 12.50 14.90
CA THR A 482 -23.51 13.32 15.21
C THR A 482 -22.55 13.41 14.03
N LEU A 483 -22.70 12.56 13.02
CA LEU A 483 -21.95 12.65 11.76
C LEU A 483 -22.89 13.11 10.66
N PRO A 484 -23.14 14.42 10.52
CA PRO A 484 -24.18 14.92 9.59
C PRO A 484 -23.88 14.69 8.12
N TRP A 485 -22.63 14.37 7.76
CA TRP A 485 -22.20 14.22 6.37
C TRP A 485 -21.99 12.75 5.96
N VAL A 486 -22.76 11.84 6.52
CA VAL A 486 -22.87 10.46 6.02
C VAL A 486 -23.94 10.38 4.95
N GLY A 487 -23.81 9.42 4.03
CA GLY A 487 -24.75 9.21 2.92
C GLY A 487 -24.11 9.40 1.56
N ASP A 488 -24.93 9.62 0.55
CA ASP A 488 -24.54 9.62 -0.87
C ASP A 488 -24.12 11.02 -1.33
N TYR A 489 -22.88 11.11 -1.85
CA TYR A 489 -22.31 12.37 -2.34
C TYR A 489 -21.51 12.12 -3.62
N GLU A 490 -21.41 13.14 -4.44
CA GLU A 490 -20.38 13.18 -5.49
C GLU A 490 -19.19 13.99 -4.96
N ASP A 491 -17.99 13.48 -5.18
CA ASP A 491 -16.79 14.27 -4.89
C ASP A 491 -16.54 15.30 -6.00
N GLY A 492 -15.53 16.12 -5.85
CA GLY A 492 -15.25 17.19 -6.81
C GLY A 492 -14.85 16.71 -8.19
N LEU A 493 -14.52 15.44 -8.32
CA LEU A 493 -14.17 14.80 -9.61
C LEU A 493 -15.38 14.12 -10.24
N GLY A 494 -16.54 14.12 -9.55
CA GLY A 494 -17.75 13.47 -10.02
C GLY A 494 -17.85 12.00 -9.67
N ASN A 495 -16.94 11.50 -8.80
CA ASN A 495 -17.05 10.12 -8.33
C ASN A 495 -18.19 10.00 -7.33
N LYS A 496 -19.05 9.02 -7.55
CA LYS A 496 -20.11 8.69 -6.58
C LYS A 496 -19.50 7.98 -5.39
N ILE A 497 -19.80 8.43 -4.20
CA ILE A 497 -19.35 7.82 -2.94
C ILE A 497 -20.49 7.81 -1.94
N THR A 498 -20.60 6.75 -1.17
CA THR A 498 -21.49 6.70 -0.02
C THR A 498 -20.59 6.74 1.23
N MET A 499 -20.64 7.84 1.95
CA MET A 499 -19.85 8.03 3.17
C MET A 499 -20.57 7.37 4.33
N HIS A 500 -19.92 6.41 4.98
CA HIS A 500 -20.48 5.70 6.14
C HIS A 500 -19.97 6.30 7.45
N ALA A 501 -18.68 6.70 7.51
CA ALA A 501 -18.09 7.34 8.69
C ALA A 501 -16.84 8.11 8.29
N TYR A 502 -16.46 9.11 9.11
CA TYR A 502 -15.26 9.93 8.88
C TYR A 502 -14.71 10.45 10.21
N ALA A 503 -13.38 10.52 10.32
CA ALA A 503 -12.66 10.90 11.55
C ALA A 503 -12.03 12.29 11.40
N ASN A 504 -12.87 13.33 11.27
CA ASN A 504 -12.39 14.70 11.16
C ASN A 504 -11.60 15.12 12.40
N PRO A 505 -10.49 15.84 12.26
CA PRO A 505 -9.80 16.40 13.43
C PRO A 505 -10.74 17.25 14.28
N GLN A 506 -10.71 17.04 15.60
CA GLN A 506 -11.55 17.77 16.55
C GLN A 506 -10.86 19.05 17.05
N ASP A 507 -9.60 18.93 17.47
CA ASP A 507 -8.81 20.07 17.93
C ASP A 507 -7.33 19.80 17.64
N ARG A 508 -6.83 20.45 16.61
CA ARG A 508 -5.45 20.23 16.18
C ARG A 508 -4.40 20.85 17.10
N SER A 509 -4.82 21.66 18.05
CA SER A 509 -3.88 22.22 19.03
C SER A 509 -3.40 21.19 20.06
N ILE A 510 -4.16 20.12 20.22
CA ILE A 510 -3.79 19.02 21.13
C ILE A 510 -3.62 17.71 20.35
N ARG A 511 -2.68 16.87 20.78
CA ARG A 511 -2.36 15.62 20.09
C ARG A 511 -3.58 14.73 19.87
N ALA A 512 -4.37 14.54 20.91
CA ALA A 512 -5.53 13.64 20.86
C ALA A 512 -6.62 14.11 19.91
N GLY A 513 -6.60 15.37 19.51
CA GLY A 513 -7.60 15.95 18.61
C GLY A 513 -7.20 16.04 17.14
N ARG A 514 -6.03 15.52 16.78
CA ARG A 514 -5.47 15.70 15.41
C ARG A 514 -6.08 14.80 14.34
N GLY A 515 -6.85 13.80 14.71
CA GLY A 515 -7.45 12.88 13.74
C GLY A 515 -6.47 11.80 13.27
N ASP A 516 -5.43 11.51 14.06
CA ASP A 516 -4.45 10.46 13.75
C ASP A 516 -4.81 9.14 14.43
N GLY A 517 -4.26 8.03 13.89
CA GLY A 517 -4.62 6.71 14.39
C GLY A 517 -4.28 5.58 13.44
N TYR A 518 -5.10 4.55 13.46
CA TYR A 518 -4.89 3.33 12.67
C TYR A 518 -6.22 2.59 12.50
N GLY A 519 -6.24 1.59 11.63
CA GLY A 519 -7.42 0.75 11.41
C GLY A 519 -7.18 -0.69 11.83
N ILE A 520 -8.26 -1.37 12.25
CA ILE A 520 -8.31 -2.83 12.44
C ILE A 520 -9.45 -3.34 11.56
N VAL A 521 -9.20 -4.41 10.83
CA VAL A 521 -10.22 -5.03 9.97
C VAL A 521 -10.32 -6.51 10.32
N UNK A 522 -11.35 -6.94 10.73
CA UNK A 522 -11.57 -8.18 11.08
C UNK A 522 -12.35 -8.75 10.06
N ILE A 523 -11.96 -9.92 9.28
CA ILE A 523 -12.67 -10.62 8.19
C ILE A 523 -13.03 -12.03 8.62
N ASN A 524 -14.33 -12.33 8.65
CA ASN A 524 -14.76 -13.69 8.96
C ASN A 524 -14.91 -14.49 7.66
N UNK A 525 -14.00 -15.13 7.46
CA UNK A 525 -13.87 -15.91 6.40
C UNK A 525 -14.87 -16.87 6.22
N THR A 526 -15.72 -17.36 7.25
CA THR A 526 -16.82 -18.35 7.22
C THR A 526 -18.16 -17.70 6.90
N THR A 527 -18.47 -16.59 7.56
CA THR A 527 -19.75 -15.87 7.38
C THR A 527 -19.71 -14.83 6.27
N GLY A 528 -18.53 -14.41 5.83
CA GLY A 528 -18.39 -13.30 4.87
C GLY A 528 -18.56 -11.91 5.49
N MET A 529 -18.68 -11.83 6.82
CA MET A 529 -18.79 -10.54 7.51
C MET A 529 -17.42 -9.88 7.62
N ILE A 530 -17.38 -8.57 7.35
CA ILE A 530 -16.20 -7.71 7.49
C ILE A 530 -16.56 -6.62 8.48
N ASN A 531 -15.69 -6.41 9.44
CA ASN A 531 -15.84 -5.37 10.44
C ASN A 531 -14.63 -4.43 10.39
N UNK A 532 -14.70 -3.05 10.15
CA UNK A 532 -13.78 -2.16 10.04
C UNK A 532 -13.76 -1.36 11.21
N GLU A 533 -12.74 -1.15 11.87
CA GLU A 533 -12.59 -0.33 13.08
C GLU A 533 -11.61 0.81 12.81
N CYS A 534 -11.84 1.96 13.41
CA CYS A 534 -10.94 3.12 13.28
C CYS A 534 -10.61 3.65 14.68
N TRP A 535 -9.35 3.58 15.06
CA TRP A 535 -8.88 3.82 16.41
C TRP A 535 -8.02 5.09 16.49
N PRO A 536 -8.36 6.04 17.38
CA PRO A 536 -7.45 7.16 17.66
C PRO A 536 -6.11 6.67 18.18
N ARG A 537 -5.05 7.40 17.85
CA ARG A 537 -3.67 7.07 18.18
C ARG A 537 -3.44 6.73 19.67
N PHE A 538 -4.13 7.42 20.58
CA PHE A 538 -3.94 7.28 22.02
C PHE A 538 -5.11 6.57 22.72
N ALA A 539 -5.96 5.87 21.96
CA ALA A 539 -7.10 5.13 22.50
C ALA A 539 -6.65 4.04 23.47
N ASP A 540 -7.42 3.84 24.53
CA ASP A 540 -7.21 2.72 25.46
C ASP A 540 -8.03 1.51 24.96
N VAL A 541 -7.41 0.67 24.16
CA VAL A 541 -8.09 -0.47 23.52
C VAL A 541 -8.74 -1.42 24.54
N SER A 542 -8.30 -1.42 25.80
CA SER A 542 -8.91 -2.28 26.82
C SER A 542 -10.34 -1.87 27.18
N LYS A 543 -10.74 -0.66 26.83
CA LYS A 543 -12.10 -0.15 27.07
C LYS A 543 -13.08 -0.50 25.95
N GLY A 544 -12.59 -1.12 24.87
CA GLY A 544 -13.43 -1.60 23.79
C GLY A 544 -13.89 -0.51 22.83
N ASP A 545 -14.95 -0.80 22.08
CA ASP A 545 -15.39 -0.02 20.92
C ASP A 545 -15.71 1.45 21.22
N SER A 546 -16.03 1.78 22.46
CA SER A 546 -16.31 3.17 22.87
C SER A 546 -15.12 4.11 22.71
N GLU A 547 -13.91 3.57 22.55
CA GLU A 547 -12.69 4.36 22.32
C GLU A 547 -12.39 4.60 20.82
N GLN A 548 -13.15 3.98 19.92
CA GLN A 548 -13.00 4.19 18.47
C GLN A 548 -13.48 5.59 18.08
N TYR A 549 -13.09 6.04 16.89
CA TYR A 549 -13.68 7.24 16.31
C TYR A 549 -15.18 7.05 16.13
N GLU A 550 -15.92 8.13 16.32
CA GLU A 550 -17.37 8.13 16.23
C GLU A 550 -17.83 7.59 14.86
N GLY A 551 -18.83 6.71 14.87
CA GLY A 551 -19.35 6.06 13.67
C GLY A 551 -18.75 4.69 13.40
N TRP A 552 -17.72 4.31 14.11
CA TRP A 552 -17.14 2.96 14.01
C TRP A 552 -17.50 2.12 15.25
N PRO A 553 -17.50 0.79 15.13
CA PRO A 553 -17.14 0.00 13.95
C PRO A 553 -18.22 0.00 12.86
N ILE A 554 -17.80 -0.24 11.62
CA ILE A 554 -18.69 -0.43 10.46
C ILE A 554 -18.64 -1.91 10.05
N SER A 555 -19.80 -2.54 9.98
CA SER A 555 -19.90 -3.95 9.58
C SER A 555 -20.71 -4.08 8.29
N PHE A 556 -20.29 -4.96 7.41
CA PHE A 556 -20.98 -5.27 6.16
C PHE A 556 -20.64 -6.68 5.71
N HIS A 557 -21.45 -7.23 4.82
CA HIS A 557 -21.18 -8.55 4.25
C HIS A 557 -20.39 -8.40 2.94
N ILE A 558 -19.53 -9.34 2.62
CA ILE A 558 -18.68 -9.29 1.43
C ILE A 558 -19.48 -9.12 0.13
N SER A 559 -20.72 -9.63 0.08
CA SER A 559 -21.61 -9.44 -1.09
C SER A 559 -21.92 -7.97 -1.36
N ASP A 560 -21.88 -7.14 -0.32
CA ASP A 560 -22.22 -5.72 -0.43
C ASP A 560 -21.17 -4.93 -1.22
N ASN A 561 -20.02 -5.57 -1.51
CA ASN A 561 -19.00 -5.00 -2.38
C ASN A 561 -19.40 -4.98 -3.87
N ASP A 562 -20.59 -5.52 -4.19
CA ASP A 562 -21.22 -5.39 -5.51
C ASP A 562 -22.71 -5.09 -5.30
N GLY A 563 -23.00 -3.83 -5.12
CA GLY A 563 -24.39 -3.39 -4.88
C GLY A 563 -25.16 -3.05 -6.15
N ARG A 564 -24.75 -3.57 -7.30
CA ARG A 564 -25.51 -3.37 -8.55
C ARG A 564 -26.88 -4.03 -8.44
N ILE A 565 -27.88 -3.40 -9.02
CA ILE A 565 -29.24 -3.94 -9.07
C ILE A 565 -29.36 -4.77 -10.35
N PRO A 566 -29.64 -6.08 -10.26
CA PRO A 566 -29.78 -6.90 -11.47
C PRO A 566 -31.01 -6.48 -12.31
N ILE A 567 -30.86 -6.54 -13.62
CA ILE A 567 -32.01 -6.37 -14.53
C ILE A 567 -32.79 -7.69 -14.66
N GLY A 568 -32.19 -8.82 -14.26
CA GLY A 568 -32.78 -10.14 -14.32
C GLY A 568 -31.81 -11.19 -13.84
N HIS A 569 -32.13 -12.43 -14.03
CA HIS A 569 -31.31 -13.57 -13.59
C HIS A 569 -31.25 -14.63 -14.68
N LEU A 570 -30.22 -15.46 -14.66
CA LEU A 570 -30.22 -16.68 -15.48
C LEU A 570 -30.99 -17.78 -14.75
N LYS A 571 -31.35 -18.83 -15.47
CA LYS A 571 -32.03 -20.00 -14.92
C LYS A 571 -31.18 -20.57 -13.76
N GLU A 572 -31.85 -20.97 -12.69
CA GLU A 572 -31.22 -21.52 -11.50
C GLU A 572 -30.48 -22.82 -11.81
N VAL A 573 -29.29 -22.96 -11.23
CA VAL A 573 -28.48 -24.18 -11.30
C VAL A 573 -28.20 -24.71 -9.89
N GLN A 574 -28.21 -26.01 -9.74
CA GLN A 574 -27.78 -26.66 -8.49
C GLN A 574 -26.25 -26.68 -8.44
N LEU A 575 -25.69 -26.24 -7.34
CA LEU A 575 -24.23 -26.19 -7.19
C LEU A 575 -23.69 -27.56 -6.77
N PRO A 576 -22.61 -28.01 -7.42
CA PRO A 576 -22.07 -29.36 -7.17
C PRO A 576 -21.39 -29.52 -5.82
N LEU A 577 -20.96 -28.44 -5.22
CA LEU A 577 -20.20 -28.41 -3.98
C LEU A 577 -20.59 -27.18 -3.14
N LYS A 578 -20.35 -27.24 -1.85
CA LYS A 578 -20.36 -26.04 -1.00
C LYS A 578 -19.12 -25.20 -1.35
N ASN A 579 -19.21 -23.93 -1.17
CA ASN A 579 -18.12 -22.99 -1.43
C ASN A 579 -17.66 -23.00 -2.90
N CYS A 580 -18.61 -23.14 -3.84
CA CYS A 580 -18.29 -23.04 -5.27
C CYS A 580 -17.84 -21.63 -5.65
N VAL A 581 -16.96 -21.58 -6.63
CA VAL A 581 -16.66 -20.34 -7.37
C VAL A 581 -17.63 -20.27 -8.56
N VAL A 582 -18.25 -19.12 -8.72
CA VAL A 582 -19.14 -18.82 -9.85
C VAL A 582 -18.50 -17.71 -10.68
N GLU A 583 -18.41 -17.91 -11.99
CA GLU A 583 -17.85 -16.95 -12.94
C GLU A 583 -18.90 -16.68 -14.02
N LEU A 584 -19.23 -15.42 -14.24
CA LEU A 584 -20.16 -15.00 -15.31
C LEU A 584 -19.45 -14.10 -16.30
N THR A 585 -19.52 -14.45 -17.58
CA THR A 585 -18.96 -13.66 -18.68
C THR A 585 -20.06 -13.34 -19.70
N ASN A 586 -20.11 -12.10 -20.16
CA ASN A 586 -20.96 -11.69 -21.27
C ASN A 586 -20.30 -12.11 -22.58
N GLU A 587 -20.99 -12.95 -23.38
CA GLU A 587 -20.41 -13.52 -24.61
C GLU A 587 -20.21 -12.50 -25.73
N SER A 588 -21.05 -11.46 -25.75
CA SER A 588 -20.98 -10.46 -26.82
C SER A 588 -19.77 -9.54 -26.67
N THR A 589 -19.41 -9.23 -25.41
CA THR A 589 -18.30 -8.29 -25.14
C THR A 589 -17.03 -9.00 -24.66
N GLY A 590 -17.14 -10.26 -24.20
CA GLY A 590 -16.04 -10.97 -23.54
C GLY A 590 -15.80 -10.48 -22.10
N GLU A 591 -16.61 -9.58 -21.61
CA GLU A 591 -16.41 -8.97 -20.28
C GLU A 591 -16.72 -9.97 -19.16
N LEU A 592 -15.77 -10.08 -18.21
CA LEU A 592 -16.02 -10.78 -16.94
C LEU A 592 -16.94 -9.90 -16.09
N ILE A 593 -18.14 -10.39 -15.83
CA ILE A 593 -19.15 -9.66 -15.03
C ILE A 593 -18.83 -9.79 -13.54
N TYR A 594 -18.53 -11.02 -13.12
CA TYR A 594 -18.03 -11.31 -11.77
C TYR A 594 -17.42 -12.71 -11.71
N CYS A 595 -16.60 -12.89 -10.69
CA CYS A 595 -16.07 -14.19 -10.29
C CYS A 595 -15.89 -14.15 -8.76
N TYR A 596 -16.66 -14.96 -8.04
CA TYR A 596 -16.59 -14.97 -6.58
C TYR A 596 -17.02 -16.33 -6.02
N ARG A 597 -16.71 -16.56 -4.75
CA ARG A 597 -17.07 -17.77 -4.03
C ARG A 597 -18.43 -17.61 -3.36
N THR A 598 -19.29 -18.64 -3.45
CA THR A 598 -20.61 -18.65 -2.80
C THR A 598 -20.79 -19.93 -1.97
N ASN A 599 -21.48 -19.81 -0.85
CA ASN A 599 -21.83 -20.91 0.05
C ASN A 599 -23.23 -21.51 -0.23
N GLU A 600 -23.92 -21.01 -1.24
CA GLU A 600 -25.27 -21.45 -1.56
C GLU A 600 -25.28 -22.89 -2.10
N SER A 601 -26.43 -23.55 -2.03
CA SER A 601 -26.64 -24.89 -2.59
C SER A 601 -27.18 -24.84 -4.02
N SER A 602 -27.79 -23.71 -4.39
CA SER A 602 -28.19 -23.43 -5.76
C SER A 602 -27.86 -21.98 -6.08
N PHE A 603 -27.75 -21.65 -7.36
CA PHE A 603 -27.32 -20.34 -7.79
C PHE A 603 -28.18 -19.84 -8.95
N ARG A 604 -28.74 -18.68 -8.76
CA ARG A 604 -29.51 -17.96 -9.78
C ARG A 604 -28.72 -16.71 -10.15
N ALA A 605 -27.93 -16.82 -11.21
CA ALA A 605 -26.89 -15.84 -11.58
C ALA A 605 -27.53 -14.47 -11.91
N PRO A 606 -27.24 -13.40 -11.13
CA PRO A 606 -27.76 -12.06 -11.48
C PRO A 606 -27.06 -11.51 -12.71
N VAL A 607 -27.79 -10.80 -13.56
CA VAL A 607 -27.25 -10.14 -14.76
C VAL A 607 -27.60 -8.65 -14.75
N TYR A 608 -26.70 -7.84 -15.31
CA TYR A 608 -26.74 -6.39 -15.18
C TYR A 608 -26.87 -5.65 -16.52
N SER A 609 -26.89 -6.40 -17.63
CA SER A 609 -27.09 -5.84 -18.97
C SER A 609 -27.79 -6.89 -19.84
N PRO A 610 -28.48 -6.50 -20.89
CA PRO A 610 -29.00 -7.48 -21.86
C PRO A 610 -27.85 -8.22 -22.54
N GLY A 611 -28.06 -9.48 -22.91
CA GLY A 611 -27.06 -10.24 -23.64
C GLY A 611 -27.16 -11.74 -23.41
N ARG A 612 -26.18 -12.45 -23.94
CA ARG A 612 -25.99 -13.88 -23.74
C ARG A 612 -24.77 -14.10 -22.88
N TYR A 613 -24.82 -15.14 -22.07
CA TYR A 613 -23.84 -15.32 -21.00
C TYR A 613 -23.26 -16.74 -20.98
N THR A 614 -22.01 -16.82 -20.57
CA THR A 614 -21.37 -18.07 -20.14
C THR A 614 -21.28 -18.05 -18.61
N LEU A 615 -21.91 -19.04 -17.97
CA LEU A 615 -21.79 -19.28 -16.53
C LEU A 615 -20.90 -20.50 -16.30
N LYS A 616 -19.84 -20.31 -15.51
CA LYS A 616 -18.96 -21.39 -15.08
C LYS A 616 -19.07 -21.57 -13.57
N VAL A 617 -18.99 -22.81 -13.11
CA VAL A 617 -19.05 -23.13 -11.68
C VAL A 617 -18.01 -24.21 -11.37
N GLY A 618 -17.30 -24.09 -10.26
CA GLY A 618 -16.31 -25.09 -9.86
C GLY A 618 -15.78 -24.90 -8.46
N ALA A 619 -14.75 -25.66 -8.10
CA ALA A 619 -14.15 -25.58 -6.76
C ALA A 619 -13.31 -24.30 -6.60
N ASN A 620 -12.42 -24.03 -7.54
CA ASN A 620 -11.56 -22.85 -7.55
C ASN A 620 -11.63 -22.11 -8.88
N SER A 621 -12.32 -22.70 -9.85
CA SER A 621 -12.51 -22.19 -11.20
C SER A 621 -13.76 -22.81 -11.79
N GLY A 622 -14.11 -22.48 -13.00
CA GLY A 622 -15.31 -22.98 -13.68
C GLY A 622 -15.13 -24.35 -14.32
N ASP A 623 -14.67 -25.34 -13.57
CA ASP A 623 -14.29 -26.66 -14.08
C ASP A 623 -15.39 -27.74 -13.94
N LYS A 624 -16.48 -27.47 -13.26
CA LYS A 624 -17.54 -28.48 -13.00
C LYS A 624 -18.81 -28.27 -13.82
N ILE A 625 -19.27 -27.04 -13.95
CA ILE A 625 -20.43 -26.69 -14.76
C ILE A 625 -20.00 -25.61 -15.75
N LEU A 626 -20.37 -25.81 -17.00
CA LEU A 626 -20.16 -24.83 -18.05
C LEU A 626 -21.46 -24.69 -18.84
N LEU A 627 -22.13 -23.57 -18.68
CA LEU A 627 -23.35 -23.23 -19.43
C LEU A 627 -23.00 -22.08 -20.36
N LYS A 628 -23.25 -22.28 -21.65
CA LYS A 628 -22.99 -21.27 -22.68
C LYS A 628 -24.29 -20.81 -23.31
N ASN A 629 -24.26 -19.60 -23.86
CA ASN A 629 -25.34 -19.05 -24.65
C ASN A 629 -26.64 -18.91 -23.85
N VAL A 630 -26.51 -18.64 -22.55
CA VAL A 630 -27.68 -18.54 -21.66
C VAL A 630 -28.26 -17.13 -21.71
N GLU A 631 -29.57 -17.06 -21.83
CA GLU A 631 -30.33 -15.80 -21.85
C GLU A 631 -30.95 -15.53 -20.48
N ILE A 632 -31.35 -14.30 -20.27
CA ILE A 632 -32.08 -13.88 -19.07
C ILE A 632 -33.43 -14.65 -19.02
N ASP A 633 -33.72 -15.20 -17.83
CA ASP A 633 -34.93 -15.97 -17.55
C ASP A 633 -36.16 -15.05 -17.40
#